data_9b2af07a6477d81b0162da9b50a50817
#
_entry.id   9b2af07a6477d81b0162da9b50a50817
#
_cell.length_a   1.000
_cell.length_b   1.000
_cell.length_c   1.000
_cell.angle_alpha   90.00
_cell.angle_beta   90.00
_cell.angle_gamma   90.00
#
_symmetry.space_group_name_H-M   'P 1'
#
loop_
_entity.id
_entity.type
_entity.pdbx_description
1 polymer ?
#
loop_
_entity_poly.entity_id
_entity_poly.type
_entity_poly.pdbx_seq_one_letter_code
_entity_poly.pdbx_strand_id
1 'polypeptide(L)'
;MAKDTYYFSHDYNARNDSKIKRLLSKHGYLGYGLFWAIVEDLYNNANALPTDYESIAFDLRTTTELVISIINDFDLFCIETSEFGSASIERRLNERNEKSVKARESAFKRWN
;
A
#
# COMPACT_ATOMS: atom_id res chain seq x y z
N MET A 1 22.17 -0.05 3.59
CA MET A 1 21.39 -0.06 3.62
C MET A 1 20.66 0.27 4.14
N ALA A 2 20.59 0.59 4.05
CA ALA A 2 19.92 0.76 4.53
C ALA A 2 19.05 0.19 4.66
N LYS A 3 18.92 -0.15 4.66
CA LYS A 3 18.10 -0.52 4.69
C LYS A 3 17.11 -0.25 5.04
N ASP A 4 17.07 0.04 4.76
CA ASP A 4 16.40 0.50 5.08
C ASP A 4 15.33 0.40 5.49
N THR A 5 15.28 0.07 5.62
CA THR A 5 14.19 0.35 6.37
C THR A 5 12.87 0.22 5.69
N TYR A 6 12.80 0.25 4.41
CA TYR A 6 11.58 0.02 3.71
C TYR A 6 11.56 -1.37 3.17
N TYR A 7 11.41 -2.29 4.10
CA TYR A 7 11.31 -3.67 3.78
C TYR A 7 9.91 -3.96 3.23
N PHE A 8 9.84 -4.28 1.95
CA PHE A 8 8.58 -4.63 1.31
C PHE A 8 8.28 -6.09 1.60
N SER A 9 7.20 -6.34 2.31
CA SER A 9 6.79 -7.69 2.65
C SER A 9 5.59 -8.11 1.81
N HIS A 10 5.80 -9.05 0.92
CA HIS A 10 4.71 -9.66 0.15
C HIS A 10 4.16 -10.81 0.99
N ASP A 11 2.96 -10.64 1.53
CA ASP A 11 2.31 -11.67 2.31
C ASP A 11 2.04 -12.89 1.42
N TYR A 12 2.65 -14.02 1.74
CA TYR A 12 2.49 -15.22 0.94
C TYR A 12 1.06 -15.77 0.96
N ASN A 13 0.22 -15.31 1.87
CA ASN A 13 -1.19 -15.64 1.93
C ASN A 13 -2.10 -14.62 1.25
N ALA A 14 -1.52 -13.64 0.55
CA ALA A 14 -2.31 -12.57 -0.05
C ALA A 14 -3.44 -13.08 -0.93
N ARG A 15 -3.20 -14.13 -1.72
CA ARG A 15 -4.24 -14.68 -2.61
C ARG A 15 -5.41 -15.30 -1.87
N ASN A 16 -5.27 -15.57 -0.57
CA ASN A 16 -6.35 -16.12 0.26
C ASN A 16 -7.21 -15.03 0.90
N ASP A 17 -6.80 -13.79 0.83
CA ASP A 17 -7.60 -12.66 1.30
C ASP A 17 -8.85 -12.53 0.44
N SER A 18 -10.01 -12.35 1.07
CA SER A 18 -11.28 -12.30 0.34
C SER A 18 -11.35 -11.14 -0.66
N LYS A 19 -10.74 -10.01 -0.33
CA LYS A 19 -10.70 -8.85 -1.22
C LYS A 19 -9.82 -9.12 -2.43
N ILE A 20 -8.66 -9.73 -2.21
CA ILE A 20 -7.76 -10.12 -3.29
C ILE A 20 -8.40 -11.19 -4.18
N LYS A 21 -9.14 -12.13 -3.58
CA LYS A 21 -9.85 -13.14 -4.37
C LYS A 21 -10.88 -12.52 -5.30
N ARG A 22 -11.58 -11.48 -4.84
CA ARG A 22 -12.52 -10.75 -5.69
C ARG A 22 -11.81 -10.04 -6.83
N LEU A 23 -10.65 -9.44 -6.53
CA LEU A 23 -9.82 -8.81 -7.55
C LEU A 23 -9.37 -9.82 -8.61
N LEU A 24 -8.86 -10.97 -8.18
CA LEU A 24 -8.46 -12.04 -9.08
C LEU A 24 -9.63 -12.55 -9.92
N SER A 25 -10.80 -12.70 -9.30
CA SER A 25 -11.99 -13.17 -9.99
C SER A 25 -12.43 -12.22 -11.11
N LYS A 26 -12.34 -10.92 -10.87
CA LYS A 26 -12.77 -9.92 -11.83
C LYS A 26 -11.72 -9.61 -12.89
N HIS A 27 -10.48 -9.46 -12.48
CA HIS A 27 -9.40 -8.96 -13.36
C HIS A 27 -8.28 -9.94 -13.61
N GLY A 28 -8.31 -11.11 -12.98
CA GLY A 28 -7.29 -12.13 -13.20
C GLY A 28 -5.92 -11.71 -12.67
N TYR A 29 -4.90 -12.40 -13.15
CA TYR A 29 -3.53 -12.13 -12.71
C TYR A 29 -2.99 -10.79 -13.19
N LEU A 30 -3.53 -10.24 -14.27
CA LEU A 30 -3.17 -8.88 -14.68
C LEU A 30 -3.54 -7.89 -13.59
N GLY A 31 -4.76 -7.98 -13.07
CA GLY A 31 -5.20 -7.11 -11.98
C GLY A 31 -4.38 -7.32 -10.72
N TYR A 32 -4.07 -8.57 -10.40
CA TYR A 32 -3.27 -8.91 -9.24
C TYR A 32 -1.86 -8.32 -9.34
N GLY A 33 -1.24 -8.43 -10.51
CA GLY A 33 0.09 -7.85 -10.73
C GLY A 33 0.07 -6.34 -10.65
N LEU A 34 -0.93 -5.71 -11.23
CA LEU A 34 -1.08 -4.25 -11.17
C LEU A 34 -1.31 -3.79 -9.72
N PHE A 35 -2.09 -4.53 -8.96
CA PHE A 35 -2.29 -4.25 -7.54
C PHE A 35 -0.95 -4.21 -6.80
N TRP A 36 -0.10 -5.21 -7.01
CA TRP A 36 1.19 -5.26 -6.34
C TRP A 36 2.13 -4.16 -6.83
N ALA A 37 2.07 -3.79 -8.10
CA ALA A 37 2.86 -2.67 -8.61
C ALA A 37 2.46 -1.37 -7.92
N ILE A 38 1.17 -1.16 -7.71
CA ILE A 38 0.66 0.01 -7.00
C ILE A 38 1.13 0.00 -5.54
N VAL A 39 1.08 -1.17 -4.90
CA VAL A 39 1.54 -1.32 -3.51
C VAL A 39 3.02 -0.99 -3.40
N GLU A 40 3.84 -1.44 -4.35
CA GLU A 40 5.26 -1.11 -4.37
C GLU A 40 5.48 0.40 -4.45
N ASP A 41 4.73 1.07 -5.31
CA ASP A 41 4.82 2.52 -5.45
C ASP A 41 4.40 3.23 -4.16
N LEU A 42 3.38 2.72 -3.49
CA LEU A 42 2.95 3.27 -2.21
C LEU A 42 4.05 3.15 -1.14
N TYR A 43 4.72 2.00 -1.07
CA TYR A 43 5.84 1.84 -0.13
C TYR A 43 6.95 2.86 -0.42
N ASN A 44 7.19 3.15 -1.69
CA ASN A 44 8.24 4.09 -2.08
C ASN A 44 7.84 5.55 -1.88
N ASN A 45 6.56 5.82 -1.62
CA ASN A 45 6.03 7.18 -1.50
C ASN A 45 5.31 7.42 -0.16
N ALA A 46 5.76 6.76 0.89
CA ALA A 46 5.21 6.91 2.25
C ALA A 46 3.71 6.66 2.33
N ASN A 47 3.24 5.70 1.54
CA ASN A 47 1.84 5.27 1.48
C ASN A 47 0.87 6.36 1.02
N ALA A 48 1.33 7.23 0.13
CA ALA A 48 0.48 8.26 -0.45
C ALA A 48 0.81 8.47 -1.91
N LEU A 49 -0.15 8.24 -2.79
CA LEU A 49 -0.02 8.53 -4.21
C LEU A 49 -1.17 9.44 -4.63
N PRO A 50 -0.92 10.36 -5.57
CA PRO A 50 -2.01 11.20 -6.09
C PRO A 50 -3.10 10.36 -6.75
N THR A 51 -4.34 10.83 -6.68
CA THR A 51 -5.46 10.18 -7.37
C THR A 51 -5.48 10.53 -8.86
N ASP A 52 -4.33 10.66 -9.46
CA ASP A 52 -4.17 10.86 -10.91
C ASP A 52 -4.06 9.49 -11.57
N TYR A 53 -5.22 8.89 -11.77
CA TYR A 53 -5.29 7.51 -12.28
C TYR A 53 -4.78 7.39 -13.71
N GLU A 54 -4.87 8.46 -14.50
CA GLU A 54 -4.34 8.46 -15.86
C GLU A 54 -2.82 8.32 -15.87
N SER A 55 -2.13 9.05 -14.99
CA SER A 55 -0.69 8.96 -14.87
C SER A 55 -0.26 7.58 -14.39
N ILE A 56 -0.98 7.02 -13.43
CA ILE A 56 -0.70 5.67 -12.92
C ILE A 56 -0.88 4.65 -14.04
N ALA A 57 -1.96 4.75 -14.79
CA ALA A 57 -2.23 3.84 -15.91
C ALA A 57 -1.15 3.93 -16.97
N PHE A 58 -0.72 5.13 -17.30
CA PHE A 58 0.36 5.33 -18.26
C PHE A 58 1.66 4.69 -17.79
N ASP A 59 1.98 4.93 -16.53
CA ASP A 59 3.21 4.40 -15.93
C ASP A 59 3.21 2.87 -15.90
N LEU A 60 2.07 2.27 -15.60
CA LEU A 60 1.92 0.82 -15.53
C LEU A 60 1.57 0.17 -16.88
N ARG A 61 1.48 0.96 -17.94
CA ARG A 61 1.17 0.48 -19.28
C ARG A 61 -0.17 -0.26 -19.35
N THR A 62 -1.19 0.33 -18.74
CA THR A 62 -2.52 -0.26 -18.70
C THR A 62 -3.59 0.82 -18.93
N THR A 63 -4.87 0.46 -18.80
CA THR A 63 -5.96 1.41 -19.01
C THR A 63 -6.32 2.13 -17.72
N THR A 64 -6.83 3.35 -17.85
CA THR A 64 -7.27 4.14 -16.71
C THR A 64 -8.43 3.44 -15.99
N GLU A 65 -9.36 2.84 -16.76
CA GLU A 65 -10.51 2.15 -16.20
C GLU A 65 -10.09 1.00 -15.30
N LEU A 66 -9.06 0.25 -15.69
CA LEU A 66 -8.58 -0.88 -14.90
C LEU A 66 -7.94 -0.39 -13.60
N VAL A 67 -7.15 0.69 -13.67
CA VAL A 67 -6.55 1.29 -12.46
C VAL A 67 -7.65 1.78 -11.52
N ILE A 68 -8.65 2.48 -12.03
CA ILE A 68 -9.77 2.98 -11.23
C ILE A 68 -10.47 1.81 -10.53
N SER A 69 -10.75 0.74 -11.25
CA SER A 69 -11.41 -0.43 -10.69
C SER A 69 -10.58 -1.07 -9.57
N ILE A 70 -9.29 -1.27 -9.79
CA ILE A 70 -8.40 -1.88 -8.81
C ILE A 70 -8.37 -1.06 -7.51
N ILE A 71 -8.30 0.26 -7.64
CA ILE A 71 -8.18 1.14 -6.48
C ILE A 71 -9.52 1.32 -5.76
N ASN A 72 -10.62 1.40 -6.50
CA ASN A 72 -11.91 1.79 -5.91
C ASN A 72 -12.88 0.65 -5.61
N ASP A 73 -12.80 -0.48 -6.32
CA ASP A 73 -13.87 -1.48 -6.29
C ASP A 73 -13.69 -2.61 -5.29
N PHE A 74 -12.50 -2.75 -4.68
CA PHE A 74 -12.19 -3.93 -3.87
C PHE A 74 -11.90 -3.63 -2.42
N ASP A 75 -12.07 -2.38 -2.01
CA ASP A 75 -11.89 -1.95 -0.63
C ASP A 75 -10.48 -2.29 -0.10
N LEU A 76 -9.49 -2.17 -0.97
CA LEU A 76 -8.10 -2.43 -0.63
C LEU A 76 -7.33 -1.16 -0.27
N PHE A 77 -7.87 -0.01 -0.62
CA PHE A 77 -7.20 1.28 -0.47
C PHE A 77 -8.09 2.28 0.26
N CYS A 78 -7.44 3.21 0.96
CA CYS A 78 -8.11 4.35 1.59
C CYS A 78 -7.96 5.53 0.64
N ILE A 79 -9.07 6.06 0.16
CA ILE A 79 -9.07 7.10 -0.87
C ILE A 79 -9.53 8.42 -0.27
N GLU A 80 -8.72 9.45 -0.44
CA GLU A 80 -9.06 10.81 -0.06
C GLU A 80 -9.18 11.67 -1.32
N THR A 81 -9.46 12.96 -1.14
CA THR A 81 -9.75 13.83 -2.28
C THR A 81 -8.61 13.90 -3.29
N SER A 82 -7.38 14.02 -2.83
CA SER A 82 -6.23 14.22 -3.72
C SER A 82 -5.23 13.08 -3.72
N GLU A 83 -5.37 12.11 -2.82
CA GLU A 83 -4.42 11.00 -2.75
C GLU A 83 -5.08 9.76 -2.18
N PHE A 84 -4.41 8.63 -2.34
CA PHE A 84 -4.87 7.36 -1.77
C PHE A 84 -3.69 6.59 -1.19
N GLY A 85 -4.00 5.64 -0.32
CA GLY A 85 -3.00 4.77 0.28
C GLY A 85 -3.58 3.43 0.63
N SER A 86 -2.74 2.48 0.97
CA SER A 86 -3.16 1.16 1.42
C SER A 86 -3.44 1.17 2.92
N ALA A 87 -4.60 0.66 3.33
CA ALA A 87 -4.94 0.54 4.75
C ALA A 87 -3.95 -0.37 5.48
N SER A 88 -3.50 -1.43 4.82
CA SER A 88 -2.54 -2.36 5.40
C SER A 88 -1.17 -1.71 5.61
N ILE A 89 -0.71 -0.91 4.65
CA ILE A 89 0.56 -0.21 4.78
C ILE A 89 0.49 0.82 5.90
N GLU A 90 -0.60 1.58 5.95
CA GLU A 90 -0.78 2.60 6.98
C GLU A 90 -0.72 1.98 8.37
N ARG A 91 -1.39 0.85 8.56
CA ARG A 91 -1.38 0.15 9.83
C ARG A 91 0.04 -0.28 10.21
N ARG A 92 0.80 -0.82 9.27
CA ARG A 92 2.18 -1.24 9.51
C ARG A 92 3.08 -0.07 9.85
N LEU A 93 2.92 1.06 9.15
CA LEU A 93 3.70 2.26 9.44
C LEU A 93 3.35 2.82 10.82
N ASN A 94 2.07 2.82 11.18
CA ASN A 94 1.65 3.28 12.50
C ASN A 94 2.20 2.40 13.61
N GLU A 95 2.20 1.09 13.43
CA GLU A 95 2.79 0.17 14.39
C GLU A 95 4.28 0.45 14.59
N ARG A 96 5.00 0.70 13.51
CA ARG A 96 6.42 1.05 13.58
C ARG A 96 6.63 2.36 14.31
N ASN A 97 5.80 3.37 14.02
CA ASN A 97 5.89 4.66 14.67
C ASN A 97 5.60 4.55 16.16
N GLU A 98 4.60 3.78 16.55
CA GLU A 98 4.29 3.54 17.95
C GLU A 98 5.45 2.89 18.68
N LYS A 99 6.07 1.89 18.09
CA LYS A 99 7.23 1.23 18.68
C LYS A 99 8.39 2.20 18.83
N SER A 100 8.61 3.04 17.83
CA SER A 100 9.68 4.03 17.86
C SER A 100 9.44 5.07 18.96
N VAL A 101 8.21 5.55 19.09
CA VAL A 101 7.85 6.52 20.13
C VAL A 101 8.03 5.92 21.52
N LYS A 102 7.57 4.70 21.71
CA LYS A 102 7.72 4.01 23.01
C LYS A 102 9.19 3.82 23.38
N ALA A 103 10.02 3.47 22.40
CA ALA A 103 11.45 3.31 22.64
C ALA A 103 12.08 4.64 23.05
N ARG A 104 11.70 5.75 22.43
CA ARG A 104 12.20 7.08 22.79
C ARG A 104 11.77 7.47 24.20
N GLU A 105 10.51 7.24 24.53
CA GLU A 105 9.99 7.56 25.85
C GLU A 105 10.72 6.77 26.93
N SER A 106 10.96 5.48 26.70
CA SER A 106 11.69 4.65 27.63
C SER A 106 13.11 5.14 27.83
N ALA A 107 13.80 5.50 26.75
CA ALA A 107 15.16 6.03 26.83
C ALA A 107 15.19 7.35 27.56
N PHE A 108 14.23 8.23 27.29
CA PHE A 108 14.13 9.53 27.93
C PHE A 108 13.92 9.37 29.44
N LYS A 109 13.01 8.51 29.85
CA LYS A 109 12.75 8.24 31.26
C LYS A 109 13.97 7.69 31.97
N ARG A 110 14.76 6.89 31.29
CA ARG A 110 15.95 6.29 31.87
C ARG A 110 17.01 7.35 32.19
N TRP A 111 17.08 8.41 31.41
CA TRP A 111 18.07 9.48 31.58
C TRP A 111 17.62 10.56 32.59
N ASN A 112 16.35 10.58 32.92
CA ASN A 112 15.82 11.51 33.90
C ASN A 112 15.57 10.81 35.23
#